data_bef18275177bbcbc9b9072a810046c9a
#
_entry.id   bef18275177bbcbc9b9072a810046c9a
#
_cell.length_a   1.000
_cell.length_b   1.000
_cell.length_c   1.000
_cell.angle_alpha   90.00
_cell.angle_beta   90.00
_cell.angle_gamma   90.00
#
_symmetry.space_group_name_H-M   'P 1'
#
loop_
_entity.id
_entity.type
_entity.pdbx_description
1 polymer ?
#
loop_
_entity_poly.entity_id
_entity_poly.type
_entity_poly.pdbx_seq_one_letter_code
_entity_poly.pdbx_strand_id
1 'polypeptide(L)'
;MTTRRRHALFIASLLAIAAPLALAERPPLVEVVQPERALVRDELVTFGSLRSDESTMIRPEVDGRVASLQFREGQAVKAGDALVSLDDAIARAELAQARANLDLAEKSFERTQMLFKRGASNAQTLDEAQSQLQAARASLALAQARLDKTQIRAPYDGVLGLRLVSAGDYLSAGDNIVNLEVLDPLKVDFRIPQKAVSQVRLGQAIELSLDAYPGERFRGEIIALNPRLDEVGRSQALRAQVANADQRLKPGQFVKVSVILAERPQALLIPEEAVMPLGQLLFVNLVVDGKVERRQIRLGQRQRGKAEVVEGLDGSETLISAGWQKVAPGREVRSVARGEAP
;
A
#
# COMPACT_ATOMS: atom_id res chain seq x y z
N MET A 1 -73.41 -92.75 -40.50
CA MET A 1 -72.40 -93.64 -41.01
C MET A 1 -71.03 -93.14 -40.64
N THR A 2 -70.26 -93.97 -39.91
CA THR A 2 -68.83 -94.09 -39.78
C THR A 2 -68.03 -92.98 -39.15
N THR A 3 -67.78 -93.08 -37.88
CA THR A 3 -66.60 -93.63 -37.16
C THR A 3 -65.21 -93.12 -37.59
N ARG A 4 -64.45 -92.49 -36.68
CA ARG A 4 -63.21 -92.98 -36.07
C ARG A 4 -62.42 -91.95 -35.31
N ARG A 5 -62.25 -92.19 -34.03
CA ARG A 5 -61.08 -92.49 -33.23
C ARG A 5 -60.01 -91.35 -33.16
N ARG A 6 -59.88 -90.67 -31.98
CA ARG A 6 -58.95 -90.79 -30.86
C ARG A 6 -57.45 -90.95 -31.27
N HIS A 7 -56.69 -89.98 -30.97
CA HIS A 7 -55.41 -90.19 -30.22
C HIS A 7 -55.05 -88.95 -29.44
N ALA A 8 -54.90 -89.14 -28.14
CA ALA A 8 -54.38 -88.16 -27.20
C ALA A 8 -52.84 -88.18 -27.24
N LEU A 9 -52.21 -87.10 -27.36
CA LEU A 9 -50.78 -86.94 -27.09
C LEU A 9 -50.58 -85.88 -26.00
N PHE A 10 -50.11 -86.35 -24.86
CA PHE A 10 -49.61 -85.56 -23.76
C PHE A 10 -48.32 -84.85 -24.18
N ILE A 11 -48.29 -83.51 -24.19
CA ILE A 11 -47.08 -82.73 -24.25
C ILE A 11 -46.95 -82.06 -22.93
N ALA A 12 -46.00 -82.52 -22.12
CA ALA A 12 -45.60 -81.87 -20.87
C ALA A 12 -44.84 -80.61 -21.19
N SER A 13 -45.47 -79.43 -20.91
CA SER A 13 -44.79 -78.14 -21.02
C SER A 13 -43.91 -77.91 -19.82
N LEU A 14 -42.59 -77.99 -20.06
CA LEU A 14 -41.56 -77.63 -19.12
C LEU A 14 -41.49 -76.05 -19.02
N LEU A 15 -42.08 -75.50 -17.99
CA LEU A 15 -42.04 -74.05 -17.72
C LEU A 15 -40.65 -73.71 -17.12
N ALA A 16 -39.71 -73.30 -17.98
CA ALA A 16 -38.42 -72.75 -17.54
C ALA A 16 -38.66 -71.37 -16.91
N ILE A 17 -38.56 -71.30 -15.62
CA ILE A 17 -38.54 -70.04 -14.85
C ILE A 17 -37.17 -69.35 -15.17
N ALA A 18 -37.19 -68.48 -16.16
CA ALA A 18 -36.07 -67.55 -16.38
C ALA A 18 -36.07 -66.49 -15.21
N ALA A 19 -35.25 -66.74 -14.21
CA ALA A 19 -34.93 -65.67 -13.20
C ALA A 19 -34.24 -64.53 -13.97
N PRO A 20 -34.67 -63.32 -13.83
CA PRO A 20 -33.92 -62.19 -14.40
C PRO A 20 -32.56 -62.13 -13.68
N LEU A 21 -31.49 -62.37 -14.44
CA LEU A 21 -30.14 -61.98 -14.03
C LEU A 21 -30.17 -60.47 -13.86
N ALA A 22 -30.27 -60.04 -12.59
CA ALA A 22 -30.01 -58.67 -12.23
C ALA A 22 -28.56 -58.37 -12.66
N LEU A 23 -28.39 -57.69 -13.79
CA LEU A 23 -27.14 -57.10 -14.16
C LEU A 23 -26.79 -56.13 -13.01
N ALA A 24 -25.90 -56.54 -12.14
CA ALA A 24 -25.33 -55.67 -11.11
C ALA A 24 -24.67 -54.53 -11.87
N GLU A 25 -25.36 -53.36 -11.94
CA GLU A 25 -24.80 -52.14 -12.50
C GLU A 25 -23.49 -51.86 -11.79
N ARG A 26 -22.39 -51.90 -12.53
CA ARG A 26 -21.08 -51.58 -11.95
C ARG A 26 -21.17 -50.20 -11.28
N PRO A 27 -20.68 -50.04 -10.05
CA PRO A 27 -20.70 -48.73 -9.38
C PRO A 27 -20.09 -47.68 -10.30
N PRO A 28 -20.76 -46.54 -10.48
CA PRO A 28 -20.27 -45.48 -11.35
C PRO A 28 -18.88 -44.98 -10.87
N LEU A 29 -18.02 -44.70 -11.86
CA LEU A 29 -16.69 -44.16 -11.62
C LEU A 29 -16.81 -42.64 -11.32
N VAL A 30 -16.19 -42.17 -10.24
CA VAL A 30 -16.14 -40.77 -9.83
C VAL A 30 -14.71 -40.35 -9.55
N GLU A 31 -14.36 -39.14 -9.94
CA GLU A 31 -13.08 -38.55 -9.53
C GLU A 31 -13.20 -37.93 -8.13
N VAL A 32 -12.19 -38.18 -7.32
CA VAL A 32 -12.15 -37.71 -5.96
C VAL A 32 -10.95 -36.83 -5.71
N VAL A 33 -11.12 -35.89 -4.74
CA VAL A 33 -10.10 -34.96 -4.29
C VAL A 33 -10.23 -34.76 -2.79
N GLN A 34 -9.12 -34.52 -2.11
CA GLN A 34 -9.12 -34.08 -0.71
C GLN A 34 -9.08 -32.56 -0.62
N PRO A 35 -9.72 -31.97 0.40
CA PRO A 35 -9.58 -30.54 0.67
C PRO A 35 -8.12 -30.17 0.95
N GLU A 36 -7.72 -29.02 0.49
CA GLU A 36 -6.36 -28.48 0.66
C GLU A 36 -6.39 -27.36 1.70
N ARG A 37 -5.44 -27.34 2.61
CA ARG A 37 -5.26 -26.20 3.53
C ARG A 37 -4.28 -25.20 2.91
N ALA A 38 -4.75 -23.97 2.73
CA ALA A 38 -3.93 -22.91 2.16
C ALA A 38 -4.27 -21.54 2.74
N LEU A 39 -3.38 -20.59 2.48
CA LEU A 39 -3.61 -19.19 2.87
C LEU A 39 -4.70 -18.57 1.99
N VAL A 40 -5.77 -18.12 2.61
CA VAL A 40 -6.80 -17.28 2.01
C VAL A 40 -6.73 -15.88 2.60
N ARG A 41 -6.77 -14.88 1.72
CA ARG A 41 -6.76 -13.47 2.09
C ARG A 41 -8.03 -12.77 1.63
N ASP A 42 -8.63 -12.02 2.52
CA ASP A 42 -9.62 -11.04 2.12
C ASP A 42 -8.90 -9.74 1.79
N GLU A 43 -8.96 -9.33 0.55
CA GLU A 43 -8.27 -8.15 0.05
C GLU A 43 -9.28 -7.13 -0.50
N LEU A 44 -9.09 -5.88 -0.12
CA LEU A 44 -9.73 -4.76 -0.78
C LEU A 44 -8.77 -4.18 -1.81
N VAL A 45 -9.08 -4.34 -3.07
CA VAL A 45 -8.27 -3.81 -4.17
C VAL A 45 -8.73 -2.41 -4.53
N THR A 46 -7.80 -1.48 -4.59
CA THR A 46 -8.00 -0.10 -5.01
C THR A 46 -6.77 0.42 -5.74
N PHE A 47 -6.79 1.69 -6.10
CA PHE A 47 -5.67 2.36 -6.77
C PHE A 47 -5.23 3.59 -5.98
N GLY A 48 -3.95 3.91 -6.10
CA GLY A 48 -3.35 5.05 -5.43
C GLY A 48 -2.18 5.62 -6.22
N SER A 49 -1.55 6.64 -5.64
CA SER A 49 -0.37 7.28 -6.21
C SER A 49 0.73 7.35 -5.16
N LEU A 50 1.95 7.07 -5.59
CA LEU A 50 3.14 7.26 -4.78
C LEU A 50 3.47 8.74 -4.63
N ARG A 51 3.89 9.13 -3.44
CA ARG A 51 4.38 10.47 -3.12
C ARG A 51 5.67 10.37 -2.32
N SER A 52 6.49 11.38 -2.45
CA SER A 52 7.63 11.56 -1.54
C SER A 52 7.13 11.72 -0.09
N ASP A 53 7.95 11.32 0.86
CA ASP A 53 7.68 11.60 2.28
C ASP A 53 7.63 13.10 2.52
N GLU A 54 8.65 13.81 2.04
CA GLU A 54 8.68 15.27 1.96
C GLU A 54 9.07 15.68 0.53
N SER A 55 8.45 16.76 0.04
CA SER A 55 8.70 17.33 -1.28
C SER A 55 8.65 18.84 -1.20
N THR A 56 9.72 19.49 -1.57
CA THR A 56 9.81 20.97 -1.51
C THR A 56 10.48 21.50 -2.76
N MET A 57 9.94 22.57 -3.32
CA MET A 57 10.61 23.36 -4.32
C MET A 57 11.53 24.37 -3.62
N ILE A 58 12.83 24.24 -3.80
CA ILE A 58 13.84 25.16 -3.28
C ILE A 58 13.72 26.50 -3.98
N ARG A 59 13.68 27.59 -3.19
CA ARG A 59 13.46 28.95 -3.67
C ARG A 59 14.34 29.92 -2.89
N PRO A 60 14.80 31.03 -3.49
CA PRO A 60 15.48 32.10 -2.74
C PRO A 60 14.47 32.89 -1.89
N GLU A 61 14.91 33.38 -0.75
CA GLU A 61 14.13 34.27 0.11
C GLU A 61 14.44 35.74 -0.15
N VAL A 62 15.50 36.03 -0.90
CA VAL A 62 15.94 37.37 -1.29
C VAL A 62 16.28 37.37 -2.78
N ASP A 63 16.15 38.55 -3.38
CA ASP A 63 16.52 38.75 -4.76
C ASP A 63 18.05 38.76 -4.92
N GLY A 64 18.54 38.28 -6.05
CA GLY A 64 19.97 38.32 -6.35
C GLY A 64 20.35 37.54 -7.60
N ARG A 65 21.57 37.81 -8.08
CA ARG A 65 22.16 37.06 -9.17
C ARG A 65 22.78 35.76 -8.64
N VAL A 66 22.57 34.65 -9.33
CA VAL A 66 23.23 33.38 -9.05
C VAL A 66 24.73 33.51 -9.31
N ALA A 67 25.52 33.50 -8.26
CA ALA A 67 26.98 33.50 -8.33
C ALA A 67 27.52 32.11 -8.64
N SER A 68 26.97 31.06 -7.97
CA SER A 68 27.40 29.68 -8.19
C SER A 68 26.31 28.68 -7.81
N LEU A 69 26.34 27.53 -8.47
CA LEU A 69 25.55 26.35 -8.15
C LEU A 69 26.50 25.29 -7.56
N GLN A 70 26.17 24.74 -6.40
CA GLN A 70 27.06 23.84 -5.62
C GLN A 70 26.54 22.40 -5.58
N PHE A 71 25.61 22.04 -6.47
CA PHE A 71 25.02 20.72 -6.58
C PHE A 71 24.99 20.24 -8.02
N ARG A 72 24.77 18.95 -8.19
CA ARG A 72 24.47 18.30 -9.49
C ARG A 72 23.00 17.83 -9.48
N GLU A 73 22.40 17.81 -10.67
CA GLU A 73 21.07 17.24 -10.86
C GLU A 73 21.05 15.76 -10.49
N GLY A 74 20.02 15.33 -9.76
CA GLY A 74 19.90 13.97 -9.24
C GLY A 74 20.80 13.65 -8.06
N GLN A 75 21.53 14.62 -7.49
CA GLN A 75 22.44 14.41 -6.36
C GLN A 75 21.66 14.23 -5.06
N ALA A 76 22.10 13.27 -4.24
CA ALA A 76 21.67 13.19 -2.85
C ALA A 76 22.40 14.26 -2.02
N VAL A 77 21.66 14.96 -1.16
CA VAL A 77 22.14 16.05 -0.30
C VAL A 77 21.66 15.85 1.12
N LYS A 78 22.38 16.46 2.07
CA LYS A 78 22.02 16.48 3.48
C LYS A 78 21.46 17.84 3.89
N ALA A 79 20.68 17.85 4.95
CA ALA A 79 20.23 19.07 5.60
C ALA A 79 21.40 20.04 5.89
N GLY A 80 21.26 21.29 5.46
CA GLY A 80 22.30 22.32 5.61
C GLY A 80 23.31 22.41 4.47
N ASP A 81 23.34 21.42 3.54
CA ASP A 81 24.23 21.52 2.38
C ASP A 81 23.92 22.74 1.55
N ALA A 82 24.98 23.47 1.14
CA ALA A 82 24.83 24.65 0.30
C ALA A 82 24.48 24.24 -1.13
N LEU A 83 23.40 24.77 -1.67
CA LEU A 83 22.90 24.47 -3.01
C LEU A 83 23.21 25.59 -3.99
N VAL A 84 22.90 26.82 -3.59
CA VAL A 84 23.07 28.01 -4.44
C VAL A 84 23.64 29.15 -3.62
N SER A 85 24.62 29.86 -4.17
CA SER A 85 25.07 31.14 -3.63
C SER A 85 24.65 32.24 -4.60
N LEU A 86 23.97 33.24 -4.04
CA LEU A 86 23.71 34.51 -4.73
C LEU A 86 24.92 35.45 -4.57
N ASP A 87 25.00 36.46 -5.40
CA ASP A 87 25.99 37.54 -5.25
C ASP A 87 25.71 38.26 -3.92
N ASP A 88 26.64 38.17 -3.01
CA ASP A 88 26.55 38.63 -1.64
C ASP A 88 27.38 39.90 -1.32
N ALA A 89 27.95 40.52 -2.37
CA ALA A 89 28.85 41.66 -2.20
C ALA A 89 28.20 42.84 -1.41
N ILE A 90 26.95 43.16 -1.72
CA ILE A 90 26.20 44.20 -1.04
C ILE A 90 25.89 43.78 0.41
N ALA A 91 25.41 42.58 0.63
CA ALA A 91 25.07 42.06 1.95
C ALA A 91 26.30 42.01 2.89
N ARG A 92 27.49 41.64 2.34
CA ARG A 92 28.75 41.67 3.09
C ARG A 92 29.15 43.10 3.46
N ALA A 93 28.97 44.07 2.57
CA ALA A 93 29.25 45.48 2.86
C ALA A 93 28.31 46.02 3.94
N GLU A 94 27.01 45.71 3.88
CA GLU A 94 26.03 46.08 4.93
C GLU A 94 26.40 45.47 6.30
N LEU A 95 26.81 44.19 6.31
CA LEU A 95 27.26 43.54 7.53
C LEU A 95 28.51 44.18 8.10
N ALA A 96 29.49 44.56 7.26
CA ALA A 96 30.70 45.23 7.69
C ALA A 96 30.41 46.61 8.32
N GLN A 97 29.49 47.37 7.70
CA GLN A 97 29.00 48.65 8.23
C GLN A 97 28.29 48.48 9.58
N ALA A 98 27.39 47.49 9.70
CA ALA A 98 26.68 47.24 10.96
C ALA A 98 27.63 46.82 12.08
N ARG A 99 28.70 46.04 11.78
CA ARG A 99 29.73 45.67 12.75
C ARG A 99 30.51 46.91 13.24
N ALA A 100 30.90 47.82 12.35
CA ALA A 100 31.58 49.04 12.72
C ALA A 100 30.71 49.94 13.60
N ASN A 101 29.41 50.05 13.30
CA ASN A 101 28.45 50.82 14.11
C ASN A 101 28.27 50.20 15.50
N LEU A 102 28.23 48.86 15.61
CA LEU A 102 28.18 48.16 16.90
C LEU A 102 29.44 48.45 17.75
N ASP A 103 30.63 48.30 17.16
CA ASP A 103 31.90 48.60 17.87
C ASP A 103 31.90 50.03 18.42
N LEU A 104 31.44 51.01 17.63
CA LEU A 104 31.31 52.41 18.10
C LEU A 104 30.33 52.54 19.27
N ALA A 105 29.15 51.90 19.18
CA ALA A 105 28.13 51.95 20.20
C ALA A 105 28.60 51.27 21.50
N GLU A 106 29.30 50.14 21.40
CA GLU A 106 29.89 49.42 22.55
C GLU A 106 30.92 50.32 23.30
N LYS A 107 31.87 50.91 22.57
CA LYS A 107 32.86 51.82 23.15
C LYS A 107 32.23 53.08 23.76
N SER A 108 31.16 53.59 23.16
CA SER A 108 30.43 54.76 23.71
C SER A 108 29.71 54.38 24.99
N PHE A 109 29.00 53.23 25.01
CA PHE A 109 28.33 52.74 26.21
C PHE A 109 29.31 52.49 27.36
N GLU A 110 30.41 51.78 27.11
CA GLU A 110 31.44 51.53 28.14
C GLU A 110 32.00 52.78 28.71
N ARG A 111 32.31 53.81 27.89
CA ARG A 111 32.79 55.10 28.33
C ARG A 111 31.74 55.83 29.19
N THR A 112 30.51 55.88 28.75
CA THR A 112 29.40 56.49 29.47
C THR A 112 29.15 55.78 30.80
N GLN A 113 29.19 54.48 30.84
CA GLN A 113 29.05 53.66 32.04
C GLN A 113 30.17 53.94 33.05
N MET A 114 31.43 54.06 32.58
CA MET A 114 32.54 54.44 33.45
C MET A 114 32.40 55.88 34.06
N LEU A 115 31.93 56.84 33.24
CA LEU A 115 31.66 58.18 33.70
C LEU A 115 30.54 58.25 34.72
N PHE A 116 29.45 57.49 34.47
CA PHE A 116 28.32 57.35 35.39
C PHE A 116 28.78 56.78 36.75
N LYS A 117 29.54 55.69 36.75
CA LYS A 117 30.12 55.11 37.98
C LYS A 117 31.02 56.08 38.78
N ARG A 118 31.65 57.08 38.12
CA ARG A 118 32.47 58.06 38.71
C ARG A 118 31.69 59.37 39.11
N GLY A 119 30.34 59.36 38.91
CA GLY A 119 29.49 60.53 39.18
C GLY A 119 29.62 61.68 38.17
N ALA A 120 30.28 61.44 37.02
CA ALA A 120 30.53 62.42 35.97
C ALA A 120 29.54 62.37 34.79
N SER A 121 28.45 61.53 34.89
CA SER A 121 27.37 61.45 33.92
C SER A 121 26.06 61.23 34.67
N ASN A 122 24.92 61.49 34.02
CA ASN A 122 23.58 61.27 34.56
C ASN A 122 22.97 59.94 34.01
N ALA A 123 21.87 59.51 34.64
CA ALA A 123 21.17 58.26 34.25
C ALA A 123 20.62 58.34 32.83
N GLN A 124 20.09 59.50 32.42
CA GLN A 124 19.54 59.68 31.07
C GLN A 124 20.58 59.37 29.96
N THR A 125 21.80 59.92 30.11
CA THR A 125 22.90 59.71 29.16
C THR A 125 23.32 58.21 29.09
N LEU A 126 23.28 57.54 30.26
CA LEU A 126 23.55 56.10 30.29
C LEU A 126 22.47 55.30 29.55
N ASP A 127 21.19 55.65 29.81
CA ASP A 127 20.05 54.96 29.15
C ASP A 127 20.03 55.18 27.62
N GLU A 128 20.41 56.41 27.19
CA GLU A 128 20.57 56.75 25.77
C GLU A 128 21.68 55.92 25.13
N ALA A 129 22.85 55.81 25.78
CA ALA A 129 23.96 54.98 25.25
C ALA A 129 23.62 53.51 25.24
N GLN A 130 22.87 53.00 26.22
CA GLN A 130 22.38 51.64 26.27
C GLN A 130 21.39 51.37 25.14
N SER A 131 20.48 52.30 24.90
CA SER A 131 19.48 52.16 23.80
C SER A 131 20.15 52.14 22.43
N GLN A 132 21.19 52.99 22.23
CA GLN A 132 21.97 52.97 20.98
C GLN A 132 22.73 51.66 20.78
N LEU A 133 23.32 51.12 21.85
CA LEU A 133 23.97 49.81 21.80
C LEU A 133 23.00 48.71 21.38
N GLN A 134 21.79 48.70 21.95
CA GLN A 134 20.76 47.72 21.60
C GLN A 134 20.30 47.88 20.14
N ALA A 135 20.11 49.10 19.66
CA ALA A 135 19.78 49.38 18.26
C ALA A 135 20.87 48.91 17.29
N ALA A 136 22.14 49.12 17.62
CA ALA A 136 23.27 48.67 16.83
C ALA A 136 23.38 47.13 16.78
N ARG A 137 23.11 46.45 17.90
CA ARG A 137 23.04 44.97 17.95
C ARG A 137 21.93 44.40 17.05
N ALA A 138 20.75 45.04 17.10
CA ALA A 138 19.63 44.65 16.24
C ALA A 138 19.96 44.86 14.76
N SER A 139 20.63 45.97 14.41
CA SER A 139 21.07 46.24 13.02
C SER A 139 22.09 45.22 12.52
N LEU A 140 23.03 44.80 13.37
CA LEU A 140 23.98 43.73 13.03
C LEU A 140 23.27 42.42 12.79
N ALA A 141 22.34 42.04 13.67
CA ALA A 141 21.58 40.80 13.50
C ALA A 141 20.77 40.79 12.20
N LEU A 142 20.17 41.91 11.82
CA LEU A 142 19.45 42.05 10.55
C LEU A 142 20.40 41.91 9.35
N ALA A 143 21.56 42.55 9.34
CA ALA A 143 22.52 42.47 8.26
C ALA A 143 23.09 41.05 8.14
N GLN A 144 23.33 40.34 9.24
CA GLN A 144 23.76 38.95 9.24
C GLN A 144 22.68 38.05 8.63
N ALA A 145 21.41 38.20 9.02
CA ALA A 145 20.31 37.40 8.49
C ALA A 145 20.11 37.60 6.97
N ARG A 146 20.32 38.84 6.47
CA ARG A 146 20.30 39.12 5.04
C ARG A 146 21.42 38.41 4.28
N LEU A 147 22.63 38.44 4.85
CA LEU A 147 23.76 37.70 4.24
C LEU A 147 23.52 36.20 4.27
N ASP A 148 23.00 35.65 5.38
CA ASP A 148 22.72 34.22 5.46
C ASP A 148 21.69 33.75 4.39
N LYS A 149 20.70 34.60 4.06
CA LYS A 149 19.71 34.34 3.02
C LYS A 149 20.26 34.35 1.60
N THR A 150 21.46 34.86 1.36
CA THR A 150 22.13 34.78 0.05
C THR A 150 22.68 33.36 -0.21
N GLN A 151 22.79 32.52 0.83
CA GLN A 151 23.18 31.12 0.75
C GLN A 151 21.95 30.23 0.90
N ILE A 152 21.51 29.63 -0.20
CA ILE A 152 20.35 28.74 -0.22
C ILE A 152 20.82 27.34 0.09
N ARG A 153 20.24 26.73 1.12
CA ARG A 153 20.63 25.41 1.65
C ARG A 153 19.49 24.42 1.57
N ALA A 154 19.83 23.13 1.59
CA ALA A 154 18.86 22.04 1.70
C ALA A 154 18.20 22.07 3.09
N PRO A 155 16.86 22.08 3.19
CA PRO A 155 16.15 22.09 4.48
C PRO A 155 16.15 20.71 5.17
N TYR A 156 16.28 19.63 4.42
CA TYR A 156 16.32 18.24 4.90
C TYR A 156 17.12 17.35 3.95
N ASP A 157 17.40 16.12 4.37
CA ASP A 157 18.09 15.11 3.56
C ASP A 157 17.18 14.66 2.42
N GLY A 158 17.71 14.56 1.19
CA GLY A 158 16.90 14.14 0.05
C GLY A 158 17.69 14.06 -1.25
N VAL A 159 16.97 13.91 -2.34
CA VAL A 159 17.52 13.87 -3.70
C VAL A 159 17.00 15.07 -4.48
N LEU A 160 17.93 15.81 -5.10
CA LEU A 160 17.60 16.95 -5.94
C LEU A 160 17.10 16.49 -7.32
N GLY A 161 16.14 17.22 -7.86
CA GLY A 161 15.68 17.02 -9.24
C GLY A 161 16.50 17.74 -10.29
N LEU A 162 15.82 18.15 -11.37
CA LEU A 162 16.44 18.93 -12.42
C LEU A 162 16.45 20.43 -12.04
N ARG A 163 17.57 21.10 -12.28
CA ARG A 163 17.67 22.55 -12.03
C ARG A 163 16.88 23.36 -13.04
N LEU A 164 16.29 24.42 -12.59
CA LEU A 164 15.53 25.36 -13.42
C LEU A 164 16.29 26.66 -13.67
N VAL A 165 17.50 26.80 -13.11
CA VAL A 165 18.29 28.03 -13.15
C VAL A 165 19.74 27.76 -13.52
N SER A 166 20.45 28.80 -13.96
CA SER A 166 21.87 28.76 -14.35
C SER A 166 22.67 29.80 -13.58
N ALA A 167 23.99 29.60 -13.48
CA ALA A 167 24.88 30.61 -12.96
C ALA A 167 24.82 31.87 -13.85
N GLY A 168 24.68 33.03 -13.21
CA GLY A 168 24.49 34.32 -13.89
C GLY A 168 23.03 34.77 -14.00
N ASP A 169 22.05 33.88 -13.81
CA ASP A 169 20.63 34.27 -13.81
C ASP A 169 20.33 35.19 -12.63
N TYR A 170 19.41 36.12 -12.83
CA TYR A 170 18.88 36.96 -11.76
C TYR A 170 17.58 36.35 -11.26
N LEU A 171 17.50 36.08 -9.96
CA LEU A 171 16.34 35.48 -9.29
C LEU A 171 15.64 36.49 -8.41
N SER A 172 14.32 36.44 -8.43
CA SER A 172 13.48 37.12 -7.44
C SER A 172 13.12 36.16 -6.29
N ALA A 173 12.82 36.71 -5.12
CA ALA A 173 12.36 35.92 -3.99
C ALA A 173 11.13 35.09 -4.40
N GLY A 174 11.19 33.78 -4.16
CA GLY A 174 10.13 32.83 -4.53
C GLY A 174 10.28 32.13 -5.89
N ASP A 175 11.27 32.48 -6.71
CA ASP A 175 11.53 31.79 -7.97
C ASP A 175 11.96 30.32 -7.75
N ASN A 176 11.53 29.45 -8.63
CA ASN A 176 11.85 28.01 -8.53
C ASN A 176 13.29 27.73 -8.97
N ILE A 177 14.05 27.03 -8.14
CA ILE A 177 15.44 26.64 -8.40
C ILE A 177 15.53 25.17 -8.76
N VAL A 178 15.12 24.29 -7.85
CA VAL A 178 15.20 22.83 -7.95
C VAL A 178 14.24 22.20 -6.94
N ASN A 179 13.63 21.06 -7.27
CA ASN A 179 12.87 20.29 -6.30
C ASN A 179 13.79 19.39 -5.47
N LEU A 180 13.45 19.22 -4.20
CA LEU A 180 14.10 18.31 -3.26
C LEU A 180 13.08 17.31 -2.77
N GLU A 181 13.37 16.01 -2.93
CA GLU A 181 12.45 14.90 -2.66
C GLU A 181 13.07 13.91 -1.68
N VAL A 182 12.32 13.52 -0.65
CA VAL A 182 12.67 12.36 0.19
C VAL A 182 12.10 11.12 -0.47
N LEU A 183 12.98 10.23 -0.95
CA LEU A 183 12.60 9.05 -1.74
C LEU A 183 12.44 7.78 -0.91
N ASP A 184 12.88 7.75 0.34
CA ASP A 184 12.75 6.61 1.26
C ASP A 184 12.51 7.12 2.69
N PRO A 185 11.39 6.71 3.30
CA PRO A 185 10.28 5.95 2.70
C PRO A 185 9.43 6.78 1.72
N LEU A 186 8.57 6.11 0.93
CA LEU A 186 7.54 6.79 0.14
C LEU A 186 6.17 6.69 0.81
N LYS A 187 5.32 7.65 0.56
CA LYS A 187 3.90 7.65 0.91
C LYS A 187 3.06 7.15 -0.26
N VAL A 188 1.96 6.49 0.06
CA VAL A 188 0.94 6.02 -0.91
C VAL A 188 -0.39 6.62 -0.51
N ASP A 189 -0.92 7.51 -1.33
CA ASP A 189 -2.25 8.08 -1.14
C ASP A 189 -3.27 7.29 -1.98
N PHE A 190 -4.31 6.77 -1.34
CA PHE A 190 -5.36 5.99 -1.98
C PHE A 190 -6.71 6.20 -1.29
N ARG A 191 -7.79 5.69 -1.90
CA ARG A 191 -9.15 5.84 -1.37
C ARG A 191 -9.83 4.49 -1.26
N ILE A 192 -10.64 4.33 -0.22
CA ILE A 192 -11.49 3.16 -0.03
C ILE A 192 -12.96 3.57 -0.02
N PRO A 193 -13.87 2.72 -0.53
CA PRO A 193 -15.31 2.99 -0.47
C PRO A 193 -15.82 2.96 0.96
N GLN A 194 -16.87 3.76 1.25
CA GLN A 194 -17.49 3.88 2.57
C GLN A 194 -17.84 2.54 3.23
N LYS A 195 -18.28 1.55 2.46
CA LYS A 195 -18.64 0.20 2.95
C LYS A 195 -17.45 -0.55 3.60
N ALA A 196 -16.22 -0.18 3.28
CA ALA A 196 -15.02 -0.84 3.79
C ALA A 196 -14.38 -0.10 4.98
N VAL A 197 -14.88 1.09 5.34
CA VAL A 197 -14.28 1.95 6.37
C VAL A 197 -14.17 1.25 7.73
N SER A 198 -15.18 0.47 8.13
CA SER A 198 -15.16 -0.26 9.42
C SER A 198 -14.17 -1.42 9.47
N GLN A 199 -13.65 -1.85 8.33
CA GLN A 199 -12.74 -3.00 8.19
C GLN A 199 -11.27 -2.60 8.12
N VAL A 200 -10.99 -1.30 7.95
CA VAL A 200 -9.63 -0.78 7.79
C VAL A 200 -9.18 -0.04 9.05
N ARG A 201 -7.92 -0.24 9.43
CA ARG A 201 -7.32 0.31 10.66
C ARG A 201 -5.90 0.80 10.41
N LEU A 202 -5.42 1.67 11.30
CA LEU A 202 -3.99 2.04 11.37
C LEU A 202 -3.14 0.79 11.62
N GLY A 203 -1.93 0.75 11.06
CA GLY A 203 -1.01 -0.37 11.18
C GLY A 203 -1.36 -1.56 10.29
N GLN A 204 -2.39 -1.46 9.45
CA GLN A 204 -2.80 -2.56 8.59
C GLN A 204 -1.87 -2.68 7.39
N ALA A 205 -1.46 -3.92 7.09
CA ALA A 205 -0.58 -4.20 5.97
C ALA A 205 -1.29 -3.96 4.62
N ILE A 206 -0.54 -3.43 3.68
CA ILE A 206 -0.92 -3.31 2.27
C ILE A 206 0.13 -3.95 1.37
N GLU A 207 -0.29 -4.39 0.21
CA GLU A 207 0.60 -4.79 -0.87
C GLU A 207 0.38 -3.88 -2.09
N LEU A 208 1.49 -3.42 -2.67
CA LEU A 208 1.48 -2.60 -3.88
C LEU A 208 1.96 -3.43 -5.05
N SER A 209 1.33 -3.28 -6.19
CA SER A 209 1.82 -3.80 -7.46
C SER A 209 1.80 -2.71 -8.52
N LEU A 210 2.83 -2.69 -9.35
CA LEU A 210 3.04 -1.71 -10.41
C LEU A 210 3.27 -2.43 -11.73
N ASP A 211 2.76 -1.84 -12.81
CA ASP A 211 2.98 -2.38 -14.15
C ASP A 211 4.45 -2.31 -14.58
N ALA A 212 5.20 -1.36 -14.00
CA ALA A 212 6.64 -1.23 -14.21
C ALA A 212 7.45 -2.41 -13.65
N TYR A 213 6.90 -3.17 -12.69
CA TYR A 213 7.55 -4.32 -12.04
C TYR A 213 6.59 -5.52 -12.00
N PRO A 214 6.35 -6.20 -13.15
CA PRO A 214 5.37 -7.28 -13.23
C PRO A 214 5.75 -8.44 -12.30
N GLY A 215 4.77 -8.88 -11.49
CA GLY A 215 4.96 -10.00 -10.56
C GLY A 215 5.62 -9.64 -9.23
N GLU A 216 6.17 -8.45 -9.08
CA GLU A 216 6.72 -7.98 -7.81
C GLU A 216 5.64 -7.34 -6.93
N ARG A 217 5.81 -7.47 -5.62
CA ARG A 217 4.93 -6.87 -4.62
C ARG A 217 5.76 -6.11 -3.61
N PHE A 218 5.41 -4.86 -3.38
CA PHE A 218 6.01 -4.00 -2.38
C PHE A 218 5.07 -3.94 -1.17
N ARG A 219 5.61 -4.18 0.01
CA ARG A 219 4.82 -4.15 1.25
C ARG A 219 4.88 -2.78 1.88
N GLY A 220 3.74 -2.37 2.42
CA GLY A 220 3.60 -1.13 3.15
C GLY A 220 2.60 -1.28 4.29
N GLU A 221 2.39 -0.20 5.01
CA GLU A 221 1.52 -0.14 6.19
C GLU A 221 0.71 1.15 6.18
N ILE A 222 -0.56 1.08 6.57
CA ILE A 222 -1.44 2.25 6.69
C ILE A 222 -1.02 3.09 7.88
N ILE A 223 -0.60 4.33 7.62
CA ILE A 223 -0.11 5.28 8.63
C ILE A 223 -1.13 6.37 8.99
N ALA A 224 -2.11 6.62 8.13
CA ALA A 224 -3.13 7.62 8.41
C ALA A 224 -4.46 7.31 7.70
N LEU A 225 -5.56 7.64 8.38
CA LEU A 225 -6.91 7.64 7.83
C LEU A 225 -7.47 9.06 7.94
N ASN A 226 -8.01 9.60 6.86
CA ASN A 226 -8.67 10.89 6.93
C ASN A 226 -9.94 10.76 7.79
N PRO A 227 -10.13 11.57 8.84
CA PRO A 227 -11.33 11.50 9.69
C PRO A 227 -12.62 11.88 8.95
N ARG A 228 -12.51 12.60 7.83
CA ARG A 228 -13.64 13.02 7.00
C ARG A 228 -13.80 12.15 5.78
N LEU A 229 -15.02 11.74 5.49
CA LEU A 229 -15.41 11.10 4.24
C LEU A 229 -15.61 12.17 3.15
N ASP A 230 -15.25 11.81 1.94
CA ASP A 230 -15.60 12.56 0.74
C ASP A 230 -17.08 12.31 0.42
N GLU A 231 -17.88 13.36 0.47
CA GLU A 231 -19.34 13.29 0.28
C GLU A 231 -19.73 12.93 -1.16
N VAL A 232 -18.96 13.40 -2.14
CA VAL A 232 -19.20 13.17 -3.57
C VAL A 232 -18.81 11.74 -3.96
N GLY A 233 -17.58 11.34 -3.60
CA GLY A 233 -17.05 10.01 -3.91
C GLY A 233 -17.45 8.91 -2.94
N ARG A 234 -18.15 9.22 -1.84
CA ARG A 234 -18.48 8.28 -0.76
C ARG A 234 -17.30 7.39 -0.40
N SER A 235 -16.16 8.02 -0.21
CA SER A 235 -14.88 7.34 -0.01
C SER A 235 -14.09 7.99 1.13
N GLN A 236 -13.21 7.21 1.74
CA GLN A 236 -12.24 7.70 2.72
C GLN A 236 -10.85 7.73 2.09
N ALA A 237 -10.15 8.84 2.25
CA ALA A 237 -8.76 8.94 1.86
C ALA A 237 -7.87 8.34 2.94
N LEU A 238 -6.90 7.56 2.52
CA LEU A 238 -5.92 6.89 3.37
C LEU A 238 -4.52 7.19 2.87
N ARG A 239 -3.58 7.09 3.78
CA ARG A 239 -2.17 7.15 3.50
C ARG A 239 -1.47 5.95 4.09
N ALA A 240 -0.66 5.30 3.28
CA ALA A 240 0.24 4.26 3.72
C ALA A 240 1.69 4.68 3.48
N GLN A 241 2.61 3.95 4.07
CA GLN A 241 4.05 4.12 3.90
C GLN A 241 4.64 2.84 3.33
N VAL A 242 5.61 2.98 2.43
CA VAL A 242 6.34 1.88 1.82
C VAL A 242 7.83 2.18 1.83
N ALA A 243 8.65 1.20 2.21
CA ALA A 243 10.11 1.32 2.15
C ALA A 243 10.57 1.32 0.68
N ASN A 244 11.58 2.14 0.37
CA ASN A 244 12.11 2.31 -0.98
C ASN A 244 13.64 2.53 -0.94
N ALA A 245 14.34 1.76 -0.11
CA ALA A 245 15.79 1.91 0.10
C ALA A 245 16.61 1.75 -1.20
N ASP A 246 16.13 0.93 -2.13
CA ASP A 246 16.71 0.75 -3.47
C ASP A 246 16.30 1.84 -4.48
N GLN A 247 15.44 2.79 -4.07
CA GLN A 247 14.93 3.91 -4.86
C GLN A 247 14.30 3.52 -6.21
N ARG A 248 13.79 2.30 -6.32
CA ARG A 248 13.12 1.78 -7.53
C ARG A 248 11.76 2.44 -7.74
N LEU A 249 11.01 2.64 -6.68
CA LEU A 249 9.75 3.34 -6.72
C LEU A 249 9.99 4.85 -6.87
N LYS A 250 9.17 5.50 -7.69
CA LYS A 250 9.28 6.94 -7.92
C LYS A 250 7.99 7.66 -7.54
N PRO A 251 8.07 8.83 -6.90
CA PRO A 251 6.91 9.70 -6.69
C PRO A 251 6.19 9.98 -8.00
N GLY A 252 4.86 10.07 -7.95
CA GLY A 252 4.02 10.26 -9.13
C GLY A 252 3.59 8.97 -9.83
N GLN A 253 4.18 7.82 -9.51
CA GLN A 253 3.73 6.54 -10.08
C GLN A 253 2.35 6.17 -9.56
N PHE A 254 1.53 5.62 -10.47
CA PHE A 254 0.24 5.03 -10.16
C PHE A 254 0.42 3.58 -9.74
N VAL A 255 -0.26 3.17 -8.68
CA VAL A 255 -0.10 1.85 -8.07
C VAL A 255 -1.44 1.19 -7.79
N LYS A 256 -1.50 -0.11 -7.96
CA LYS A 256 -2.60 -0.93 -7.46
C LYS A 256 -2.30 -1.29 -6.01
N VAL A 257 -3.22 -0.99 -5.12
CA VAL A 257 -3.13 -1.19 -3.67
C VAL A 257 -4.07 -2.30 -3.25
N SER A 258 -3.54 -3.37 -2.67
CA SER A 258 -4.30 -4.43 -2.02
C SER A 258 -4.22 -4.24 -0.50
N VAL A 259 -5.32 -3.82 0.12
CA VAL A 259 -5.43 -3.73 1.58
C VAL A 259 -5.82 -5.09 2.12
N ILE A 260 -5.00 -5.67 2.98
CA ILE A 260 -5.23 -7.00 3.56
C ILE A 260 -6.20 -6.86 4.72
N LEU A 261 -7.48 -7.22 4.50
CA LEU A 261 -8.54 -7.10 5.50
C LEU A 261 -8.50 -8.22 6.54
N ALA A 262 -8.24 -9.45 6.08
CA ALA A 262 -8.09 -10.63 6.92
C ALA A 262 -7.20 -11.68 6.25
N GLU A 263 -6.47 -12.44 7.05
CA GLU A 263 -5.70 -13.59 6.60
C GLU A 263 -6.16 -14.84 7.36
N ARG A 264 -6.37 -15.91 6.61
CA ARG A 264 -6.69 -17.25 7.15
C ARG A 264 -5.66 -18.26 6.65
N PRO A 265 -4.58 -18.50 7.42
CA PRO A 265 -3.44 -19.30 6.97
C PRO A 265 -3.78 -20.78 6.68
N GLN A 266 -4.83 -21.30 7.32
CA GLN A 266 -5.24 -22.71 7.26
C GLN A 266 -6.67 -22.86 6.74
N ALA A 267 -7.09 -21.98 5.82
CA ALA A 267 -8.40 -22.06 5.20
C ALA A 267 -8.52 -23.34 4.37
N LEU A 268 -9.67 -23.99 4.44
CA LEU A 268 -9.95 -25.22 3.72
C LEU A 268 -10.44 -24.89 2.31
N LEU A 269 -9.70 -25.29 1.29
CA LEU A 269 -10.03 -25.04 -0.11
C LEU A 269 -10.46 -26.34 -0.81
N ILE A 270 -11.51 -26.25 -1.60
CA ILE A 270 -11.97 -27.31 -2.50
C ILE A 270 -12.07 -26.79 -3.92
N PRO A 271 -11.94 -27.63 -4.96
CA PRO A 271 -12.24 -27.22 -6.33
C PRO A 271 -13.69 -26.74 -6.47
N GLU A 272 -13.92 -25.65 -7.20
CA GLU A 272 -15.28 -25.11 -7.42
C GLU A 272 -16.21 -26.13 -8.12
N GLU A 273 -15.65 -27.01 -8.95
CA GLU A 273 -16.38 -28.07 -9.65
C GLU A 273 -16.98 -29.13 -8.71
N ALA A 274 -16.47 -29.27 -7.49
CA ALA A 274 -17.03 -30.18 -6.47
C ALA A 274 -18.27 -29.60 -5.78
N VAL A 275 -18.56 -28.32 -5.97
CA VAL A 275 -19.66 -27.62 -5.31
C VAL A 275 -20.94 -27.77 -6.12
N MET A 276 -21.98 -28.27 -5.47
CA MET A 276 -23.31 -28.44 -6.08
C MET A 276 -24.30 -27.41 -5.51
N PRO A 277 -24.78 -26.48 -6.31
CA PRO A 277 -25.89 -25.61 -5.93
C PRO A 277 -27.22 -26.39 -6.00
N LEU A 278 -28.01 -26.35 -4.92
CA LEU A 278 -29.37 -26.88 -4.88
C LEU A 278 -30.30 -25.81 -4.26
N GLY A 279 -30.97 -25.07 -5.09
CA GLY A 279 -31.70 -23.88 -4.67
C GLY A 279 -30.78 -22.79 -4.15
N GLN A 280 -30.96 -22.38 -2.91
CA GLN A 280 -30.11 -21.39 -2.24
C GLN A 280 -29.01 -22.01 -1.37
N LEU A 281 -28.96 -23.33 -1.28
CA LEU A 281 -28.00 -24.07 -0.46
C LEU A 281 -26.90 -24.66 -1.35
N LEU A 282 -25.73 -24.81 -0.75
CA LEU A 282 -24.56 -25.39 -1.40
C LEU A 282 -24.21 -26.73 -0.73
N PHE A 283 -23.93 -27.73 -1.56
CA PHE A 283 -23.62 -29.07 -1.10
C PHE A 283 -22.34 -29.58 -1.77
N VAL A 284 -21.73 -30.57 -1.14
CA VAL A 284 -20.70 -31.43 -1.71
C VAL A 284 -21.12 -32.88 -1.56
N ASN A 285 -20.65 -33.74 -2.47
CA ASN A 285 -20.77 -35.18 -2.32
C ASN A 285 -19.44 -35.72 -1.78
N LEU A 286 -19.49 -36.47 -0.70
CA LEU A 286 -18.39 -37.15 -0.06
C LEU A 286 -18.44 -38.63 -0.40
N VAL A 287 -17.30 -39.33 -0.34
CA VAL A 287 -17.22 -40.77 -0.35
C VAL A 287 -16.91 -41.27 1.05
N VAL A 288 -17.89 -41.89 1.68
CA VAL A 288 -17.79 -42.49 3.02
C VAL A 288 -18.10 -43.96 2.90
N ASP A 289 -17.17 -44.84 3.28
CA ASP A 289 -17.31 -46.31 3.19
C ASP A 289 -17.76 -46.79 1.79
N GLY A 290 -17.25 -46.15 0.73
CA GLY A 290 -17.59 -46.48 -0.67
C GLY A 290 -18.98 -46.01 -1.14
N LYS A 291 -19.71 -45.22 -0.32
CA LYS A 291 -21.04 -44.68 -0.62
C LYS A 291 -21.01 -43.16 -0.67
N VAL A 292 -21.92 -42.58 -1.41
CA VAL A 292 -22.07 -41.14 -1.54
C VAL A 292 -22.87 -40.59 -0.37
N GLU A 293 -22.24 -39.68 0.36
CA GLU A 293 -22.89 -38.84 1.39
C GLU A 293 -22.98 -37.41 0.87
N ARG A 294 -24.16 -36.80 0.90
CA ARG A 294 -24.33 -35.39 0.56
C ARG A 294 -24.26 -34.57 1.81
N ARG A 295 -23.35 -33.57 1.83
CA ARG A 295 -23.17 -32.68 2.97
C ARG A 295 -23.37 -31.24 2.56
N GLN A 296 -24.13 -30.49 3.36
CA GLN A 296 -24.28 -29.05 3.17
C GLN A 296 -23.02 -28.35 3.64
N ILE A 297 -22.62 -27.34 2.86
CA ILE A 297 -21.44 -26.52 3.16
C ILE A 297 -21.78 -25.03 3.08
N ARG A 298 -20.97 -24.22 3.74
CA ARG A 298 -20.97 -22.78 3.59
C ARG A 298 -19.62 -22.34 3.00
N LEU A 299 -19.67 -21.62 1.88
CA LEU A 299 -18.47 -21.13 1.21
C LEU A 299 -18.10 -19.73 1.73
N GLY A 300 -16.79 -19.48 1.76
CA GLY A 300 -16.15 -18.19 1.92
C GLY A 300 -15.66 -17.62 0.60
N GLN A 301 -14.40 -17.24 0.54
CA GLN A 301 -13.75 -16.67 -0.64
C GLN A 301 -13.55 -17.70 -1.76
N ARG A 302 -13.54 -17.19 -3.00
CA ARG A 302 -13.22 -17.97 -4.19
C ARG A 302 -11.96 -17.42 -4.83
N GLN A 303 -11.01 -18.29 -5.12
CA GLN A 303 -9.75 -17.89 -5.75
C GLN A 303 -9.21 -18.98 -6.68
N ARG A 304 -8.82 -18.60 -7.88
CA ARG A 304 -8.11 -19.48 -8.85
C ARG A 304 -8.79 -20.84 -9.09
N GLY A 305 -10.13 -20.88 -9.19
CA GLY A 305 -10.89 -22.10 -9.42
C GLY A 305 -11.08 -22.97 -8.17
N LYS A 306 -10.73 -22.46 -6.98
CA LYS A 306 -11.00 -23.11 -5.69
C LYS A 306 -11.92 -22.22 -4.86
N ALA A 307 -12.74 -22.84 -4.02
CA ALA A 307 -13.62 -22.19 -3.07
C ALA A 307 -13.23 -22.54 -1.64
N GLU A 308 -13.21 -21.54 -0.77
CA GLU A 308 -13.03 -21.72 0.67
C GLU A 308 -14.29 -22.31 1.28
N VAL A 309 -14.14 -23.35 2.10
CA VAL A 309 -15.21 -23.91 2.92
C VAL A 309 -15.06 -23.42 4.36
N VAL A 310 -16.05 -22.64 4.80
CA VAL A 310 -16.07 -22.05 6.15
C VAL A 310 -16.75 -23.00 7.15
N GLU A 311 -17.76 -23.76 6.69
CA GLU A 311 -18.51 -24.70 7.51
C GLU A 311 -18.89 -25.94 6.70
N GLY A 312 -18.94 -27.10 7.37
CA GLY A 312 -19.43 -28.36 6.82
C GLY A 312 -18.36 -29.39 6.52
N LEU A 313 -17.06 -29.03 6.51
CA LEU A 313 -15.94 -29.95 6.33
C LEU A 313 -14.87 -29.71 7.40
N ASP A 314 -14.12 -30.79 7.73
CA ASP A 314 -12.98 -30.72 8.64
C ASP A 314 -11.60 -30.87 7.94
N GLY A 315 -11.62 -31.30 6.68
CA GLY A 315 -10.44 -31.47 5.84
C GLY A 315 -9.89 -32.88 5.74
N SER A 316 -10.54 -33.86 6.38
CA SER A 316 -10.19 -35.27 6.29
C SER A 316 -11.02 -36.01 5.22
N GLU A 317 -12.06 -35.36 4.74
CA GLU A 317 -13.04 -35.97 3.83
C GLU A 317 -12.51 -36.13 2.40
N THR A 318 -13.04 -37.15 1.72
CA THR A 318 -12.82 -37.37 0.29
C THR A 318 -14.03 -36.85 -0.48
N LEU A 319 -13.84 -35.79 -1.29
CA LEU A 319 -14.89 -35.16 -2.08
C LEU A 319 -14.92 -35.69 -3.51
N ILE A 320 -16.11 -35.80 -4.07
CA ILE A 320 -16.30 -36.08 -5.50
C ILE A 320 -16.13 -34.75 -6.26
N SER A 321 -15.10 -34.66 -7.11
CA SER A 321 -14.83 -33.50 -7.97
C SER A 321 -15.51 -33.62 -9.34
N ALA A 322 -15.58 -34.81 -9.91
CA ALA A 322 -16.24 -35.04 -11.18
C ALA A 322 -17.06 -36.33 -11.19
N GLY A 323 -18.06 -36.41 -12.09
CA GLY A 323 -18.96 -37.59 -12.21
C GLY A 323 -20.15 -37.58 -11.23
N TRP A 324 -20.29 -36.56 -10.39
CA TRP A 324 -21.36 -36.45 -9.41
C TRP A 324 -22.77 -36.40 -10.00
N GLN A 325 -22.93 -36.05 -11.31
CA GLN A 325 -24.20 -36.04 -12.01
C GLN A 325 -24.81 -37.43 -12.18
N LYS A 326 -23.98 -38.48 -12.10
CA LYS A 326 -24.38 -39.90 -12.28
C LYS A 326 -24.67 -40.63 -10.97
N VAL A 327 -24.55 -39.93 -9.83
CA VAL A 327 -24.65 -40.52 -8.52
C VAL A 327 -25.71 -39.86 -7.66
N ALA A 328 -26.35 -40.64 -6.80
CA ALA A 328 -27.32 -40.18 -5.82
C ALA A 328 -26.81 -40.52 -4.40
N PRO A 329 -27.26 -39.77 -3.38
CA PRO A 329 -26.92 -40.07 -1.98
C PRO A 329 -27.24 -41.53 -1.63
N GLY A 330 -26.33 -42.23 -0.93
CA GLY A 330 -26.44 -43.62 -0.54
C GLY A 330 -26.01 -44.65 -1.60
N ARG A 331 -25.73 -44.24 -2.85
CA ARG A 331 -25.28 -45.13 -3.90
C ARG A 331 -23.79 -45.47 -3.77
N GLU A 332 -23.43 -46.73 -4.05
CA GLU A 332 -22.03 -47.15 -4.11
C GLU A 332 -21.33 -46.57 -5.33
N VAL A 333 -20.07 -46.14 -5.13
CA VAL A 333 -19.23 -45.56 -6.20
C VAL A 333 -17.84 -46.18 -6.19
N ARG A 334 -17.17 -46.13 -7.32
CA ARG A 334 -15.73 -46.40 -7.45
C ARG A 334 -15.00 -45.07 -7.55
N SER A 335 -14.15 -44.80 -6.60
CA SER A 335 -13.34 -43.59 -6.58
C SER A 335 -12.02 -43.78 -7.32
N VAL A 336 -11.62 -42.78 -8.11
CA VAL A 336 -10.30 -42.68 -8.75
C VAL A 336 -9.75 -41.31 -8.41
N ALA A 337 -8.46 -41.24 -8.11
CA ALA A 337 -7.81 -39.96 -7.86
C ALA A 337 -7.88 -39.05 -9.10
N ARG A 338 -7.97 -37.76 -8.87
CA ARG A 338 -8.02 -36.75 -9.94
C ARG A 338 -6.78 -36.87 -10.84
N GLY A 339 -7.00 -37.02 -12.16
CA GLY A 339 -5.93 -37.16 -13.17
C GLY A 339 -5.53 -38.61 -13.47
N GLU A 340 -6.12 -39.63 -12.82
CA GLU A 340 -5.92 -41.06 -13.09
C GLU A 340 -7.10 -41.72 -13.83
N ALA A 341 -8.06 -40.91 -14.29
CA ALA A 341 -9.16 -41.43 -15.09
C ALA A 341 -8.64 -41.90 -16.47
N PRO A 342 -9.06 -43.11 -16.94
CA PRO A 342 -8.62 -43.66 -18.23
C PRO A 342 -9.17 -42.91 -19.44
#